data_ebb9878ccb756f19d9a34e0318c4ce62
#
_entry.id   ebb9878ccb756f19d9a34e0318c4ce62
#
_cell.length_a   1.000
_cell.length_b   1.000
_cell.length_c   1.000
_cell.angle_alpha   90.00
_cell.angle_beta   90.00
_cell.angle_gamma   90.00
#
_symmetry.space_group_name_H-M   'P 1'
#
loop_
_entity.id
_entity.type
_entity.pdbx_description
1 polymer ?
#
loop_
_entity_poly.entity_id
_entity_poly.type
_entity_poly.pdbx_seq_one_letter_code
_entity_poly.pdbx_strand_id
1 'polypeptide(L)'
;LNIAEHNAVSIEHDLISILDKQSESGDLKIRGPQDPFTAGGVIALYYNKLMSKLETTEEEKNKWRERISKEVKLAVKVQENFLPKRNLKNYPVHGINIAAREVSGDFFSFYPHNDSIYFIIADVAGKGIHAGMVMAKASTLFEVLSQSKVDPDEMVFHMNNDLNNTKTGGMFVTSIIGEYNLITDE
;
A
#
# COMPACT_ATOMS: atom_id res chain seq x y z
N LEU A 1 -13.27 -55.33 27.35
CA LEU A 1 -12.91 -54.49 26.21
C LEU A 1 -11.61 -55.01 25.62
N ASN A 2 -11.59 -55.32 24.32
CA ASN A 2 -10.44 -55.82 23.59
C ASN A 2 -9.35 -54.71 23.57
N ILE A 3 -8.08 -55.06 23.64
CA ILE A 3 -6.93 -54.11 23.63
C ILE A 3 -7.03 -53.14 22.43
N ALA A 4 -7.59 -53.63 21.29
CA ALA A 4 -7.82 -52.79 20.09
C ALA A 4 -8.89 -51.70 20.30
N GLU A 5 -9.98 -52.00 21.03
CA GLU A 5 -11.03 -51.03 21.35
C GLU A 5 -10.53 -50.00 22.37
N HIS A 6 -9.72 -50.40 23.34
CA HIS A 6 -9.14 -49.49 24.31
C HIS A 6 -8.15 -48.49 23.64
N ASN A 7 -7.33 -48.97 22.71
CA ASN A 7 -6.43 -48.12 21.93
C ASN A 7 -7.17 -47.16 20.99
N ALA A 8 -8.26 -47.60 20.36
CA ALA A 8 -9.05 -46.71 19.49
C ALA A 8 -9.69 -45.56 20.27
N VAL A 9 -10.29 -45.85 21.45
CA VAL A 9 -10.89 -44.82 22.32
C VAL A 9 -9.84 -43.81 22.83
N SER A 10 -8.64 -44.31 23.18
CA SER A 10 -7.54 -43.45 23.62
C SER A 10 -7.09 -42.48 22.50
N ILE A 11 -6.94 -42.95 21.25
CA ILE A 11 -6.50 -42.13 20.13
C ILE A 11 -7.57 -41.10 19.73
N GLU A 12 -8.87 -41.44 19.79
CA GLU A 12 -9.95 -40.50 19.58
C GLU A 12 -9.92 -39.36 20.63
N HIS A 13 -9.71 -39.71 21.89
CA HIS A 13 -9.61 -38.73 22.97
C HIS A 13 -8.41 -37.79 22.79
N ASP A 14 -7.26 -38.34 22.42
CA ASP A 14 -6.05 -37.59 22.15
C ASP A 14 -6.25 -36.65 20.94
N LEU A 15 -6.90 -37.10 19.88
CA LEU A 15 -7.18 -36.31 18.69
C LEU A 15 -8.13 -35.13 19.00
N ILE A 16 -9.17 -35.36 19.80
CA ILE A 16 -10.10 -34.32 20.25
C ILE A 16 -9.33 -33.26 21.08
N SER A 17 -8.51 -33.68 22.03
CA SER A 17 -7.70 -32.78 22.84
C SER A 17 -6.72 -31.93 22.01
N ILE A 18 -6.19 -32.49 20.92
CA ILE A 18 -5.30 -31.78 19.99
C ILE A 18 -6.06 -30.75 19.17
N LEU A 19 -7.25 -31.11 18.68
CA LEU A 19 -8.12 -30.22 17.93
C LEU A 19 -8.60 -29.04 18.80
N ASP A 20 -8.94 -29.30 20.05
CA ASP A 20 -9.33 -28.26 21.02
C ASP A 20 -8.16 -27.30 21.28
N LYS A 21 -6.98 -27.82 21.59
CA LYS A 21 -5.78 -26.99 21.78
C LYS A 21 -5.43 -26.14 20.56
N GLN A 22 -5.55 -26.69 19.36
CA GLN A 22 -5.27 -25.98 18.12
C GLN A 22 -6.34 -24.92 17.86
N SER A 23 -7.62 -25.24 18.13
CA SER A 23 -8.74 -24.28 17.98
C SER A 23 -8.59 -23.09 18.94
N GLU A 24 -8.14 -23.32 20.16
CA GLU A 24 -7.92 -22.27 21.16
C GLU A 24 -6.67 -21.41 20.89
N SER A 25 -5.57 -22.07 20.50
CA SER A 25 -4.26 -21.40 20.32
C SER A 25 -4.03 -20.85 18.91
N GLY A 26 -4.70 -21.39 17.90
CA GLY A 26 -4.41 -21.14 16.48
C GLY A 26 -3.03 -21.67 16.03
N ASP A 27 -2.33 -22.47 16.85
CA ASP A 27 -0.99 -22.95 16.55
C ASP A 27 -1.02 -24.10 15.53
N LEU A 28 -0.61 -23.80 14.30
CA LEU A 28 -0.55 -24.77 13.20
C LEU A 28 0.54 -25.86 13.37
N LYS A 29 1.41 -25.74 14.36
CA LYS A 29 2.48 -26.72 14.64
C LYS A 29 2.02 -27.90 15.50
N ILE A 30 0.84 -27.82 16.10
CA ILE A 30 0.27 -28.93 16.87
C ILE A 30 0.00 -30.11 15.93
N ARG A 31 0.46 -31.30 16.28
CA ARG A 31 0.35 -32.52 15.50
C ARG A 31 -0.33 -33.61 16.30
N GLY A 32 -1.11 -34.42 15.60
CA GLY A 32 -1.72 -35.64 16.15
C GLY A 32 -0.77 -36.85 16.13
N PRO A 33 -1.18 -37.94 16.81
CA PRO A 33 -0.43 -39.20 16.85
C PRO A 33 -0.22 -39.77 15.45
N GLN A 34 0.92 -40.50 15.26
CA GLN A 34 1.33 -40.98 13.94
C GLN A 34 1.25 -42.51 13.81
N ASP A 35 0.36 -43.20 14.51
CA ASP A 35 0.20 -44.63 14.34
C ASP A 35 -0.77 -44.94 13.17
N PRO A 36 -0.29 -45.42 12.01
CA PRO A 36 -1.12 -45.64 10.83
C PRO A 36 -1.98 -46.91 10.92
N PHE A 37 -1.81 -47.74 11.95
CA PHE A 37 -2.50 -49.02 12.06
C PHE A 37 -3.85 -48.93 12.76
N THR A 38 -4.28 -47.75 13.17
CA THR A 38 -5.56 -47.49 13.80
C THR A 38 -6.39 -46.50 12.98
N ALA A 39 -7.70 -46.54 13.08
CA ALA A 39 -8.59 -45.59 12.42
C ALA A 39 -8.30 -44.12 12.85
N GLY A 40 -8.02 -43.91 14.16
CA GLY A 40 -7.61 -42.61 14.70
C GLY A 40 -6.25 -42.14 14.17
N GLY A 41 -5.29 -43.06 14.00
CA GLY A 41 -4.00 -42.76 13.42
C GLY A 41 -4.04 -42.36 11.96
N VAL A 42 -4.91 -42.97 11.16
CA VAL A 42 -5.15 -42.55 9.76
C VAL A 42 -5.72 -41.15 9.70
N ILE A 43 -6.70 -40.81 10.54
CA ILE A 43 -7.26 -39.45 10.62
C ILE A 43 -6.18 -38.46 11.05
N ALA A 44 -5.38 -38.80 12.06
CA ALA A 44 -4.28 -37.95 12.52
C ALA A 44 -3.20 -37.71 11.45
N LEU A 45 -2.91 -38.70 10.59
CA LEU A 45 -2.02 -38.51 9.44
C LEU A 45 -2.56 -37.49 8.45
N TYR A 46 -3.84 -37.58 8.09
CA TYR A 46 -4.47 -36.59 7.22
C TYR A 46 -4.53 -35.21 7.85
N TYR A 47 -4.85 -35.12 9.14
CA TYR A 47 -4.81 -33.89 9.91
C TYR A 47 -3.41 -33.26 9.88
N ASN A 48 -2.37 -34.03 10.20
CA ASN A 48 -1.00 -33.56 10.19
C ASN A 48 -0.55 -33.07 8.81
N LYS A 49 -0.97 -33.77 7.74
CA LYS A 49 -0.70 -33.34 6.36
C LYS A 49 -1.41 -32.03 6.03
N LEU A 50 -2.65 -31.86 6.48
CA LEU A 50 -3.41 -30.63 6.29
C LEU A 50 -2.76 -29.46 7.04
N MET A 51 -2.38 -29.68 8.31
CA MET A 51 -1.71 -28.65 9.12
C MET A 51 -0.37 -28.24 8.52
N SER A 52 0.43 -29.17 8.03
CA SER A 52 1.69 -28.85 7.34
C SER A 52 1.45 -28.03 6.08
N LYS A 53 0.39 -28.31 5.32
CA LYS A 53 0.05 -27.51 4.14
C LYS A 53 -0.44 -26.11 4.50
N LEU A 54 -1.22 -25.97 5.56
CA LEU A 54 -1.66 -24.66 6.07
C LEU A 54 -0.47 -23.84 6.57
N GLU A 55 0.44 -24.46 7.32
CA GLU A 55 1.67 -23.82 7.84
C GLU A 55 2.53 -23.27 6.69
N THR A 56 2.80 -24.08 5.65
CA THR A 56 3.56 -23.61 4.48
C THR A 56 2.84 -22.47 3.74
N THR A 57 1.53 -22.56 3.58
CA THR A 57 0.73 -21.52 2.94
C THR A 57 0.75 -20.20 3.73
N GLU A 58 0.67 -20.28 5.07
CA GLU A 58 0.77 -19.08 5.92
C GLU A 58 2.18 -18.45 5.88
N GLU A 59 3.23 -19.29 5.87
CA GLU A 59 4.61 -18.79 5.70
C GLU A 59 4.84 -18.09 4.37
N GLU A 60 4.35 -18.68 3.27
CA GLU A 60 4.42 -18.07 1.93
C GLU A 60 3.68 -16.74 1.90
N LYS A 61 2.47 -16.69 2.45
CA LYS A 61 1.65 -15.48 2.54
C LYS A 61 2.34 -14.37 3.35
N ASN A 62 3.00 -14.73 4.45
CA ASN A 62 3.75 -13.78 5.27
C ASN A 62 4.97 -13.24 4.52
N LYS A 63 5.75 -14.10 3.84
CA LYS A 63 6.86 -13.67 2.96
C LYS A 63 6.40 -12.73 1.85
N TRP A 64 5.25 -13.01 1.24
CA TRP A 64 4.63 -12.15 0.23
C TRP A 64 4.25 -10.77 0.79
N ARG A 65 3.59 -10.75 1.97
CA ARG A 65 3.23 -9.49 2.64
C ARG A 65 4.45 -8.63 2.98
N GLU A 66 5.51 -9.26 3.50
CA GLU A 66 6.76 -8.55 3.79
C GLU A 66 7.40 -7.95 2.52
N ARG A 67 7.42 -8.71 1.42
CA ARG A 67 7.94 -8.22 0.14
C ARG A 67 7.17 -7.02 -0.36
N ILE A 68 5.83 -7.14 -0.43
CA ILE A 68 4.97 -6.03 -0.86
C ILE A 68 5.15 -4.81 0.05
N SER A 69 5.21 -4.99 1.35
CA SER A 69 5.43 -3.89 2.30
C SER A 69 6.76 -3.17 2.04
N LYS A 70 7.83 -3.90 1.71
CA LYS A 70 9.13 -3.29 1.36
C LYS A 70 9.05 -2.50 0.05
N GLU A 71 8.39 -3.04 -0.97
CA GLU A 71 8.22 -2.37 -2.27
C GLU A 71 7.38 -1.10 -2.15
N VAL A 72 6.29 -1.15 -1.36
CA VAL A 72 5.47 0.04 -1.08
C VAL A 72 6.26 1.12 -0.34
N LYS A 73 7.08 0.75 0.65
CA LYS A 73 7.95 1.71 1.35
C LYS A 73 8.97 2.38 0.42
N LEU A 74 9.47 1.65 -0.59
CA LEU A 74 10.35 2.24 -1.62
C LEU A 74 9.57 3.20 -2.51
N ALA A 75 8.34 2.86 -2.92
CA ALA A 75 7.49 3.74 -3.70
C ALA A 75 7.18 5.06 -2.96
N VAL A 76 6.92 5.00 -1.64
CA VAL A 76 6.75 6.19 -0.79
C VAL A 76 7.98 7.09 -0.84
N LYS A 77 9.18 6.54 -0.68
CA LYS A 77 10.42 7.32 -0.75
C LYS A 77 10.64 7.98 -2.11
N VAL A 78 10.24 7.32 -3.19
CA VAL A 78 10.29 7.90 -4.53
C VAL A 78 9.27 9.03 -4.64
N GLN A 79 8.05 8.83 -4.14
CA GLN A 79 6.99 9.84 -4.15
C GLN A 79 7.37 11.11 -3.37
N GLU A 80 8.04 10.98 -2.24
CA GLU A 80 8.53 12.12 -1.44
C GLU A 80 9.45 13.06 -2.25
N ASN A 81 10.11 12.55 -3.31
CA ASN A 81 10.94 13.39 -4.18
C ASN A 81 10.12 14.26 -5.16
N PHE A 82 8.84 13.96 -5.38
CA PHE A 82 7.94 14.79 -6.18
C PHE A 82 7.32 15.93 -5.37
N LEU A 83 7.45 15.89 -4.05
CA LEU A 83 6.98 16.96 -3.18
C LEU A 83 8.10 17.98 -2.96
N PRO A 84 7.77 19.27 -2.83
CA PRO A 84 8.77 20.30 -2.62
C PRO A 84 9.51 20.07 -1.29
N LYS A 85 10.81 20.22 -1.30
CA LYS A 85 11.64 20.11 -0.11
C LYS A 85 11.28 21.25 0.85
N ARG A 86 11.01 20.91 2.12
CA ARG A 86 10.48 21.80 3.17
C ARG A 86 11.23 23.13 3.44
N ASN A 87 12.36 23.39 2.79
CA ASN A 87 13.27 24.47 3.15
C ASN A 87 13.56 25.45 2.00
N LEU A 88 12.53 25.98 1.37
CA LEU A 88 12.72 27.23 0.63
C LEU A 88 12.63 28.42 1.60
N LYS A 89 13.68 28.61 2.41
CA LYS A 89 13.74 29.61 3.48
C LYS A 89 13.51 31.07 3.03
N ASN A 90 13.54 31.31 1.72
CA ASN A 90 13.46 32.64 1.14
C ASN A 90 12.10 32.98 0.51
N TYR A 91 11.14 32.05 0.58
CA TYR A 91 9.83 32.26 -0.04
C TYR A 91 8.71 32.18 1.01
N PRO A 92 7.65 32.99 0.86
CA PRO A 92 6.55 33.05 1.82
C PRO A 92 5.54 31.89 1.65
N VAL A 93 6.00 30.74 1.13
CA VAL A 93 5.16 29.56 0.88
C VAL A 93 5.57 28.41 1.77
N HIS A 94 4.61 27.86 2.49
CA HIS A 94 4.79 26.68 3.33
C HIS A 94 3.69 25.67 3.03
N GLY A 95 4.04 24.39 2.90
CA GLY A 95 3.10 23.32 2.70
C GLY A 95 3.49 22.05 3.48
N ILE A 96 2.49 21.32 3.93
CA ILE A 96 2.66 20.01 4.58
C ILE A 96 1.72 19.04 3.90
N ASN A 97 2.25 17.90 3.48
CA ASN A 97 1.45 16.76 3.03
C ASN A 97 1.49 15.66 4.10
N ILE A 98 0.32 15.23 4.55
CA ILE A 98 0.18 14.14 5.51
C ILE A 98 -0.60 13.04 4.80
N ALA A 99 0.11 12.01 4.33
CA ALA A 99 -0.51 10.90 3.64
C ALA A 99 -1.44 10.11 4.57
N ALA A 100 -2.67 9.85 4.12
CA ALA A 100 -3.64 9.03 4.85
C ALA A 100 -3.33 7.53 4.75
N ARG A 101 -2.55 7.12 3.76
CA ARG A 101 -2.02 5.76 3.52
C ARG A 101 -0.55 5.86 3.17
N GLU A 102 0.05 4.70 2.84
CA GLU A 102 1.47 4.65 2.49
C GLU A 102 1.81 5.57 1.32
N VAL A 103 0.95 5.60 0.29
CA VAL A 103 1.10 6.45 -0.90
C VAL A 103 -0.07 7.42 -0.97
N SER A 104 0.20 8.73 -1.15
CA SER A 104 -0.79 9.80 -1.22
C SER A 104 -1.18 10.11 -2.67
N GLY A 105 -2.48 10.41 -2.90
CA GLY A 105 -2.96 11.07 -4.11
C GLY A 105 -2.83 12.59 -4.01
N ASP A 106 -2.97 13.11 -2.79
CA ASP A 106 -2.87 14.54 -2.52
C ASP A 106 -1.44 15.04 -2.65
N PHE A 107 -1.27 16.21 -3.25
CA PHE A 107 0.02 16.86 -3.32
C PHE A 107 -0.12 18.39 -3.41
N PHE A 108 0.95 19.04 -3.05
CA PHE A 108 1.18 20.43 -3.38
C PHE A 108 2.57 20.58 -3.99
N SER A 109 2.75 21.59 -4.84
CA SER A 109 4.05 21.97 -5.33
C SER A 109 4.10 23.48 -5.54
N PHE A 110 5.30 24.02 -5.60
CA PHE A 110 5.53 25.41 -5.97
C PHE A 110 6.88 25.55 -6.67
N TYR A 111 6.93 26.46 -7.62
CA TYR A 111 8.10 26.74 -8.43
C TYR A 111 8.38 28.24 -8.43
N PRO A 112 9.47 28.68 -7.77
CA PRO A 112 9.88 30.10 -7.80
C PRO A 112 10.47 30.44 -9.16
N HIS A 113 10.01 31.55 -9.70
CA HIS A 113 10.53 32.08 -10.95
C HIS A 113 10.65 33.60 -10.90
N ASN A 114 11.87 34.15 -10.82
CA ASN A 114 12.13 35.59 -10.66
C ASN A 114 11.33 36.18 -9.48
N ASP A 115 10.38 37.08 -9.80
CA ASP A 115 9.54 37.80 -8.84
C ASP A 115 8.19 37.13 -8.62
N SER A 116 8.00 35.91 -9.14
CA SER A 116 6.76 35.16 -9.03
C SER A 116 6.98 33.76 -8.46
N ILE A 117 5.94 33.20 -7.86
CA ILE A 117 5.85 31.82 -7.41
C ILE A 117 4.64 31.17 -8.04
N TYR A 118 4.86 30.18 -8.91
CA TYR A 118 3.80 29.27 -9.35
C TYR A 118 3.50 28.27 -8.26
N PHE A 119 2.24 27.98 -8.01
CA PHE A 119 1.85 26.98 -7.01
C PHE A 119 0.70 26.11 -7.49
N ILE A 120 0.64 24.91 -6.95
CA ILE A 120 -0.47 23.96 -7.14
C ILE A 120 -0.81 23.28 -5.82
N ILE A 121 -2.10 23.09 -5.57
CA ILE A 121 -2.65 22.16 -4.58
C ILE A 121 -3.60 21.25 -5.35
N ALA A 122 -3.45 19.94 -5.18
CA ALA A 122 -4.21 18.98 -5.97
C ALA A 122 -4.54 17.71 -5.17
N ASP A 123 -5.68 17.11 -5.52
CA ASP A 123 -6.17 15.82 -5.01
C ASP A 123 -6.51 14.90 -6.17
N VAL A 124 -5.95 13.70 -6.16
CA VAL A 124 -6.22 12.65 -7.15
C VAL A 124 -7.34 11.76 -6.63
N ALA A 125 -8.42 11.67 -7.40
CA ALA A 125 -9.52 10.76 -7.11
C ALA A 125 -9.02 9.30 -7.06
N GLY A 126 -9.00 8.70 -5.86
CA GLY A 126 -8.53 7.35 -5.64
C GLY A 126 -7.59 7.24 -4.45
N LYS A 127 -7.00 6.06 -4.25
CA LYS A 127 -6.11 5.78 -3.10
C LYS A 127 -5.03 4.77 -3.49
N GLY A 128 -3.90 4.84 -2.78
CA GLY A 128 -2.79 3.90 -2.93
C GLY A 128 -1.94 4.15 -4.18
N ILE A 129 -1.24 3.12 -4.64
CA ILE A 129 -0.18 3.21 -5.66
C ILE A 129 -0.68 3.86 -6.96
N HIS A 130 -1.90 3.52 -7.42
CA HIS A 130 -2.45 4.08 -8.65
C HIS A 130 -2.64 5.60 -8.58
N ALA A 131 -3.22 6.08 -7.48
CA ALA A 131 -3.37 7.53 -7.26
C ALA A 131 -2.01 8.22 -7.15
N GLY A 132 -1.03 7.60 -6.46
CA GLY A 132 0.33 8.10 -6.38
C GLY A 132 1.05 8.20 -7.73
N MET A 133 0.78 7.30 -8.67
CA MET A 133 1.33 7.38 -10.03
C MET A 133 0.73 8.56 -10.83
N VAL A 134 -0.58 8.78 -10.72
CA VAL A 134 -1.24 9.93 -11.35
C VAL A 134 -0.75 11.23 -10.73
N MET A 135 -0.59 11.27 -9.40
CA MET A 135 0.00 12.40 -8.68
C MET A 135 1.41 12.72 -9.18
N ALA A 136 2.29 11.72 -9.29
CA ALA A 136 3.65 11.92 -9.77
C ALA A 136 3.66 12.52 -11.19
N LYS A 137 2.78 12.06 -12.07
CA LYS A 137 2.61 12.62 -13.41
C LYS A 137 2.12 14.08 -13.36
N ALA A 138 1.08 14.35 -12.58
CA ALA A 138 0.52 15.71 -12.47
C ALA A 138 1.54 16.69 -11.86
N SER A 139 2.27 16.28 -10.83
CA SER A 139 3.34 17.08 -10.23
C SER A 139 4.47 17.39 -11.21
N THR A 140 4.89 16.40 -12.00
CA THR A 140 5.94 16.60 -13.03
C THR A 140 5.46 17.55 -14.14
N LEU A 141 4.22 17.41 -14.59
CA LEU A 141 3.64 18.34 -15.60
C LEU A 141 3.62 19.77 -15.07
N PHE A 142 3.16 19.97 -13.84
CA PHE A 142 3.19 21.29 -13.22
C PHE A 142 4.61 21.87 -13.17
N GLU A 143 5.60 21.07 -12.74
CA GLU A 143 6.98 21.53 -12.67
C GLU A 143 7.51 21.97 -14.04
N VAL A 144 7.33 21.18 -15.09
CA VAL A 144 7.78 21.48 -16.45
C VAL A 144 7.11 22.74 -17.01
N LEU A 145 5.79 22.88 -16.81
CA LEU A 145 5.04 24.05 -17.29
C LEU A 145 5.45 25.32 -16.52
N SER A 146 5.68 25.22 -15.21
CA SER A 146 6.18 26.36 -14.40
C SER A 146 7.56 26.79 -14.82
N GLN A 147 8.46 25.86 -15.16
CA GLN A 147 9.80 26.18 -15.71
C GLN A 147 9.71 26.91 -17.03
N SER A 148 8.72 26.60 -17.85
CA SER A 148 8.50 27.20 -19.17
C SER A 148 7.72 28.53 -19.12
N LYS A 149 7.34 29.02 -17.92
CA LYS A 149 6.55 30.24 -17.70
C LYS A 149 5.22 30.24 -18.43
N VAL A 150 4.55 29.13 -18.41
CA VAL A 150 3.21 29.01 -18.96
C VAL A 150 2.23 29.64 -17.98
N ASP A 151 1.28 30.42 -18.47
CA ASP A 151 0.27 31.05 -17.63
C ASP A 151 -0.62 30.01 -16.94
N PRO A 152 -1.15 30.28 -15.73
CA PRO A 152 -1.89 29.28 -14.95
C PRO A 152 -3.11 28.68 -15.67
N ASP A 153 -3.83 29.43 -16.49
CA ASP A 153 -4.96 28.96 -17.31
C ASP A 153 -4.50 28.01 -18.42
N GLU A 154 -3.41 28.32 -19.09
CA GLU A 154 -2.78 27.43 -20.07
C GLU A 154 -2.19 26.19 -19.40
N MET A 155 -1.62 26.29 -18.18
CA MET A 155 -1.18 25.14 -17.41
C MET A 155 -2.32 24.15 -17.19
N VAL A 156 -3.48 24.63 -16.71
CA VAL A 156 -4.66 23.79 -16.51
C VAL A 156 -5.08 23.10 -17.80
N PHE A 157 -5.09 23.83 -18.94
CA PHE A 157 -5.43 23.27 -20.23
C PHE A 157 -4.46 22.15 -20.67
N HIS A 158 -3.17 22.41 -20.57
CA HIS A 158 -2.14 21.41 -20.94
C HIS A 158 -2.18 20.19 -20.04
N MET A 159 -2.29 20.38 -18.72
CA MET A 159 -2.37 19.29 -17.74
C MET A 159 -3.63 18.44 -17.96
N ASN A 160 -4.79 19.09 -18.20
CA ASN A 160 -6.03 18.38 -18.47
C ASN A 160 -5.94 17.53 -19.74
N ASN A 161 -5.40 18.09 -20.82
CA ASN A 161 -5.24 17.36 -22.08
C ASN A 161 -4.30 16.16 -21.93
N ASP A 162 -3.17 16.33 -21.24
CA ASP A 162 -2.20 15.25 -21.08
C ASP A 162 -2.72 14.15 -20.14
N LEU A 163 -3.40 14.51 -19.06
CA LEU A 163 -4.01 13.55 -18.14
C LEU A 163 -5.16 12.78 -18.81
N ASN A 164 -5.99 13.43 -19.62
CA ASN A 164 -7.06 12.77 -20.38
C ASN A 164 -6.52 11.79 -21.44
N ASN A 165 -5.43 12.13 -22.11
CA ASN A 165 -4.78 11.24 -23.08
C ASN A 165 -4.14 10.02 -22.41
N THR A 166 -3.96 10.06 -21.11
CA THR A 166 -3.42 8.93 -20.33
C THR A 166 -4.59 8.08 -19.80
N LYS A 167 -4.55 6.78 -20.06
CA LYS A 167 -5.55 5.86 -19.51
C LYS A 167 -5.36 5.72 -17.99
N THR A 168 -5.90 6.67 -17.23
CA THR A 168 -5.79 6.73 -15.76
C THR A 168 -6.73 5.77 -15.03
N GLY A 169 -7.44 4.89 -15.75
CA GLY A 169 -8.43 3.99 -15.14
C GLY A 169 -9.65 4.70 -14.57
N GLY A 170 -9.99 5.88 -15.08
CA GLY A 170 -11.11 6.70 -14.61
C GLY A 170 -10.79 7.62 -13.44
N MET A 171 -9.52 7.68 -13.01
CA MET A 171 -9.09 8.64 -11.99
C MET A 171 -8.95 10.04 -12.62
N PHE A 172 -9.30 11.04 -11.85
CA PHE A 172 -9.18 12.46 -12.21
C PHE A 172 -8.44 13.22 -11.09
N VAL A 173 -8.00 14.43 -11.41
CA VAL A 173 -7.31 15.32 -10.48
C VAL A 173 -8.12 16.59 -10.32
N THR A 174 -8.42 16.96 -9.08
CA THR A 174 -8.91 18.30 -8.74
C THR A 174 -7.73 19.15 -8.33
N SER A 175 -7.64 20.39 -8.79
CA SER A 175 -6.50 21.24 -8.47
C SER A 175 -6.86 22.72 -8.43
N ILE A 176 -6.06 23.46 -7.67
CA ILE A 176 -5.94 24.91 -7.71
C ILE A 176 -4.52 25.21 -8.17
N ILE A 177 -4.40 25.97 -9.26
CA ILE A 177 -3.11 26.42 -9.79
C ILE A 177 -3.14 27.95 -9.80
N GLY A 178 -2.03 28.57 -9.43
CA GLY A 178 -1.92 30.02 -9.43
C GLY A 178 -0.47 30.49 -9.54
N GLU A 179 -0.34 31.77 -9.81
CA GLU A 179 0.90 32.53 -9.74
C GLU A 179 0.73 33.62 -8.69
N TYR A 180 1.71 33.78 -7.85
CA TYR A 180 1.79 34.84 -6.85
C TYR A 180 2.99 35.73 -7.16
N ASN A 181 2.75 37.02 -7.39
CA ASN A 181 3.78 37.99 -7.66
C ASN A 181 4.30 38.57 -6.34
N LEU A 182 5.61 38.42 -6.09
CA LEU A 182 6.27 38.83 -4.85
C LEU A 182 6.47 40.35 -4.72
N ILE A 183 6.32 41.10 -5.86
CA ILE A 183 6.50 42.58 -5.88
C ILE A 183 5.15 43.28 -5.68
N THR A 184 4.11 42.80 -6.39
CA THR A 184 2.78 43.45 -6.35
C THR A 184 1.90 42.95 -5.24
N ASP A 185 2.29 41.82 -4.63
CA ASP A 185 1.55 41.11 -3.57
C ASP A 185 0.15 40.61 -4.06
N GLU A 186 0.08 40.22 -5.35
CA GLU A 186 -1.12 39.72 -6.03
C GLU A 186 -0.95 38.29 -6.54
#